data_a5863f0f5ae4f6fe8db0e9617a80b867
#
_entry.id   a5863f0f5ae4f6fe8db0e9617a80b867
#
_cell.length_a   1.000
_cell.length_b   1.000
_cell.length_c   1.000
_cell.angle_alpha   90.00
_cell.angle_beta   90.00
_cell.angle_gamma   90.00
#
_symmetry.space_group_name_H-M   'P 1'
#
loop_
_entity.id
_entity.type
_entity.pdbx_description
1 polymer ?
#
loop_
_entity_poly.entity_id
_entity_poly.type
_entity_poly.pdbx_seq_one_letter_code
_entity_poly.pdbx_strand_id
1 'polypeptide(L)'
;MSNSEMDYSIDPTKNKASPQELIQNLPTQAARRRVLQAAKISIDVDDKNFESFLDELSEVELRRAVSELRFAGEPTVYYYRVDGLHRLSSDDALGQSNKESSAGAYGPDVETAIRDHDRIYVICQVPKTGSQTQLTFAPDDRETTITTFRPRSQLLAVRAGDADTADATASAVSKYFNMDGAERISFLDAGIRGRFEDACVDGYSTLQLRNLNTQDNTKEIEIRSKEADGEHVSDVRQDPIVEDLIRRGDTELAAATGLVSVPTVVQSPEDSEPLHPRVTIRFSEGSVTFEQFVPESILVEFDDIVRQSL
;
A
#
# COMPACT_ATOMS: atom_id res chain seq x y z
N MET A 1 25.38 -0.79 3.61
CA MET A 1 24.92 -0.18 2.35
C MET A 1 23.77 0.72 2.73
N SER A 2 23.90 2.00 2.52
CA SER A 2 22.96 3.03 2.95
C SER A 2 21.67 2.88 2.15
N ASN A 3 20.56 2.51 2.80
CA ASN A 3 19.22 2.69 2.23
C ASN A 3 19.00 4.20 2.14
N SER A 4 19.04 4.73 0.92
CA SER A 4 18.62 6.08 0.68
C SER A 4 17.12 6.14 0.96
N GLU A 5 16.74 6.80 2.05
CA GLU A 5 15.37 7.20 2.34
C GLU A 5 14.83 7.98 1.13
N MET A 6 13.94 7.36 0.37
CA MET A 6 13.18 8.09 -0.63
C MET A 6 12.08 8.85 0.10
N ASP A 7 12.18 10.16 0.08
CA ASP A 7 11.11 11.07 0.52
C ASP A 7 9.92 10.90 -0.45
N TYR A 8 8.91 10.15 -0.04
CA TYR A 8 7.75 9.80 -0.86
C TYR A 8 6.73 10.95 -1.00
N SER A 9 6.98 12.12 -0.42
CA SER A 9 6.10 13.27 -0.57
C SER A 9 6.45 14.10 -1.81
N ILE A 10 6.23 13.56 -3.01
CA ILE A 10 6.29 14.38 -4.21
C ILE A 10 5.01 15.21 -4.27
N ASP A 11 5.00 16.38 -3.66
CA ASP A 11 4.05 17.43 -3.99
C ASP A 11 4.49 18.05 -5.33
N PRO A 12 3.86 17.72 -6.46
CA PRO A 12 4.28 18.22 -7.76
C PRO A 12 4.16 19.75 -7.87
N THR A 13 3.45 20.41 -6.94
CA THR A 13 3.34 21.86 -6.92
C THR A 13 4.53 22.55 -6.24
N LYS A 14 5.25 21.80 -5.39
CA LYS A 14 6.46 22.29 -4.69
C LYS A 14 7.75 21.87 -5.39
N ASN A 15 7.70 20.85 -6.25
CA ASN A 15 8.87 20.36 -6.96
C ASN A 15 9.11 21.19 -8.22
N LYS A 16 10.32 21.71 -8.39
CA LYS A 16 10.73 22.46 -9.59
C LYS A 16 11.05 21.57 -10.79
N ALA A 17 11.09 20.24 -10.58
CA ALA A 17 11.34 19.27 -11.65
C ALA A 17 10.18 19.25 -12.65
N SER A 18 10.49 19.10 -13.92
CA SER A 18 9.48 18.90 -14.95
C SER A 18 8.77 17.54 -14.76
N PRO A 19 7.53 17.39 -15.27
CA PRO A 19 6.82 16.10 -15.24
C PRO A 19 7.66 14.94 -15.78
N GLN A 20 8.42 15.16 -16.83
CA GLN A 20 9.30 14.20 -17.44
C GLN A 20 10.46 13.80 -16.51
N GLU A 21 11.14 14.77 -15.89
CA GLU A 21 12.21 14.52 -14.92
C GLU A 21 11.70 13.70 -13.72
N LEU A 22 10.47 13.93 -13.26
CA LEU A 22 9.87 13.15 -12.19
C LEU A 22 9.72 11.67 -12.58
N ILE A 23 9.28 11.39 -13.81
CA ILE A 23 9.17 10.00 -14.32
C ILE A 23 10.57 9.39 -14.52
N GLN A 24 11.53 10.14 -15.08
CA GLN A 24 12.89 9.66 -15.31
C GLN A 24 13.63 9.33 -14.01
N ASN A 25 13.34 10.04 -12.93
CA ASN A 25 13.95 9.82 -11.61
C ASN A 25 13.39 8.61 -10.84
N LEU A 26 12.40 7.89 -11.37
CA LEU A 26 11.93 6.66 -10.74
C LEU A 26 13.04 5.61 -10.68
N PRO A 27 13.07 4.78 -9.62
CA PRO A 27 14.22 3.93 -9.28
C PRO A 27 14.53 2.88 -10.35
N THR A 28 13.50 2.42 -11.07
CA THR A 28 13.66 1.37 -12.07
C THR A 28 12.85 1.68 -13.33
N GLN A 29 13.25 1.12 -14.46
CA GLN A 29 12.50 1.24 -15.71
C GLN A 29 11.13 0.55 -15.61
N ALA A 30 11.05 -0.56 -14.87
CA ALA A 30 9.78 -1.21 -14.58
C ALA A 30 8.81 -0.28 -13.82
N ALA A 31 9.30 0.51 -12.85
CA ALA A 31 8.49 1.51 -12.16
C ALA A 31 7.98 2.58 -13.13
N ARG A 32 8.84 3.09 -14.02
CA ARG A 32 8.47 4.07 -15.05
C ARG A 32 7.37 3.53 -15.97
N ARG A 33 7.52 2.28 -16.45
CA ARG A 33 6.52 1.62 -17.29
C ARG A 33 5.18 1.47 -16.58
N ARG A 34 5.17 1.02 -15.32
CA ARG A 34 3.94 0.87 -14.53
C ARG A 34 3.18 2.18 -14.36
N VAL A 35 3.89 3.27 -14.10
CA VAL A 35 3.27 4.60 -13.96
C VAL A 35 2.62 5.04 -15.28
N LEU A 36 3.28 4.85 -16.41
CA LEU A 36 2.72 5.18 -17.71
C LEU A 36 1.52 4.30 -18.06
N GLN A 37 1.61 2.99 -17.78
CA GLN A 37 0.49 2.06 -17.99
C GLN A 37 -0.71 2.43 -17.11
N ALA A 38 -0.49 2.76 -15.84
CA ALA A 38 -1.55 3.22 -14.94
C ALA A 38 -2.21 4.51 -15.46
N ALA A 39 -1.42 5.40 -16.04
CA ALA A 39 -1.91 6.59 -16.73
C ALA A 39 -2.58 6.29 -18.08
N LYS A 40 -2.74 5.01 -18.46
CA LYS A 40 -3.32 4.56 -19.74
C LYS A 40 -2.55 5.08 -20.96
N ILE A 41 -1.23 5.10 -20.85
CA ILE A 41 -0.32 5.44 -21.95
C ILE A 41 0.23 4.13 -22.50
N SER A 42 -0.03 3.88 -23.79
CA SER A 42 0.49 2.70 -24.48
C SER A 42 1.99 2.82 -24.65
N ILE A 43 2.74 1.76 -24.31
CA ILE A 43 4.20 1.73 -24.41
C ILE A 43 4.56 0.64 -25.43
N ASP A 44 4.84 1.05 -26.64
CA ASP A 44 5.25 0.16 -27.73
C ASP A 44 6.73 0.40 -28.12
N VAL A 45 7.59 0.44 -27.08
CA VAL A 45 9.02 0.65 -27.28
C VAL A 45 9.83 -0.26 -26.36
N ASP A 46 10.98 -0.70 -26.87
CA ASP A 46 11.97 -1.42 -26.08
C ASP A 46 12.69 -0.48 -25.10
N ASP A 47 13.48 -1.08 -24.21
CA ASP A 47 14.18 -0.34 -23.14
C ASP A 47 15.17 0.70 -23.69
N LYS A 48 15.72 0.47 -24.87
CA LYS A 48 16.73 1.36 -25.48
C LYS A 48 16.12 2.65 -26.01
N ASN A 49 14.86 2.60 -26.42
CA ASN A 49 14.13 3.71 -27.00
C ASN A 49 13.21 4.42 -26.00
N PHE A 50 13.19 3.97 -24.74
CA PHE A 50 12.26 4.47 -23.74
C PHE A 50 12.43 5.97 -23.42
N GLU A 51 13.65 6.46 -23.37
CA GLU A 51 13.93 7.90 -23.15
C GLU A 51 13.38 8.75 -24.31
N SER A 52 13.62 8.33 -25.55
CA SER A 52 13.09 9.03 -26.72
C SER A 52 11.55 8.99 -26.74
N PHE A 53 10.96 7.90 -26.29
CA PHE A 53 9.51 7.78 -26.15
C PHE A 53 8.95 8.78 -25.14
N LEU A 54 9.62 8.99 -23.99
CA LEU A 54 9.21 9.99 -23.02
C LEU A 54 9.26 11.42 -23.58
N ASP A 55 10.21 11.70 -24.49
CA ASP A 55 10.34 13.00 -25.15
C ASP A 55 9.17 13.28 -26.13
N GLU A 56 8.54 12.22 -26.65
CA GLU A 56 7.42 12.30 -27.59
C GLU A 56 6.06 12.45 -26.92
N LEU A 57 5.97 12.20 -25.59
CA LEU A 57 4.72 12.31 -24.86
C LEU A 57 4.22 13.75 -24.78
N SER A 58 2.93 13.93 -24.95
CA SER A 58 2.29 15.23 -24.78
C SER A 58 2.32 15.68 -23.33
N GLU A 59 2.26 16.98 -23.09
CA GLU A 59 2.18 17.54 -21.70
C GLU A 59 0.98 16.99 -20.92
N VAL A 60 -0.13 16.69 -21.60
CA VAL A 60 -1.33 16.11 -20.97
C VAL A 60 -1.06 14.69 -20.48
N GLU A 61 -0.37 13.86 -21.26
CA GLU A 61 0.01 12.50 -20.91
C GLU A 61 1.02 12.51 -19.76
N LEU A 62 2.04 13.35 -19.83
CA LEU A 62 3.03 13.51 -18.76
C LEU A 62 2.38 13.95 -17.43
N ARG A 63 1.45 14.91 -17.47
CA ARG A 63 0.73 15.34 -16.26
C ARG A 63 -0.15 14.22 -15.69
N ARG A 64 -0.76 13.39 -16.55
CA ARG A 64 -1.53 12.22 -16.11
C ARG A 64 -0.62 11.20 -15.43
N ALA A 65 0.54 10.91 -16.02
CA ALA A 65 1.52 10.01 -15.42
C ALA A 65 2.03 10.53 -14.06
N VAL A 66 2.31 11.84 -13.94
CA VAL A 66 2.73 12.45 -12.68
C VAL A 66 1.63 12.37 -11.62
N SER A 67 0.34 12.40 -11.98
CA SER A 67 -0.73 12.21 -10.99
C SER A 67 -0.69 10.84 -10.34
N GLU A 68 -0.22 9.80 -11.05
CA GLU A 68 -0.01 8.45 -10.51
C GLU A 68 1.20 8.35 -9.55
N LEU A 69 2.09 9.36 -9.57
CA LEU A 69 3.27 9.40 -8.70
C LEU A 69 2.99 10.03 -7.34
N ARG A 70 1.91 10.80 -7.20
CA ARG A 70 1.71 11.66 -6.04
C ARG A 70 1.81 10.94 -4.71
N PHE A 71 1.33 9.70 -4.65
CA PHE A 71 1.35 8.86 -3.45
C PHE A 71 1.81 7.42 -3.77
N ALA A 72 2.42 7.22 -4.93
CA ALA A 72 2.94 5.94 -5.38
C ALA A 72 4.17 5.51 -4.56
N GLY A 73 4.52 4.22 -4.60
CA GLY A 73 5.69 3.72 -3.89
C GLY A 73 5.70 2.20 -3.72
N GLU A 74 6.43 1.75 -2.73
CA GLU A 74 6.50 0.36 -2.26
C GLU A 74 5.96 0.29 -0.81
N PRO A 75 4.72 0.72 -0.54
CA PRO A 75 4.25 0.86 0.81
C PRO A 75 3.83 -0.48 1.43
N THR A 76 3.88 -0.54 2.77
CA THR A 76 3.00 -1.42 3.53
C THR A 76 1.76 -0.61 3.91
N VAL A 77 0.59 -1.14 3.59
CA VAL A 77 -0.70 -0.51 3.89
C VAL A 77 -1.39 -1.31 4.99
N TYR A 78 -1.72 -0.64 6.08
CA TYR A 78 -2.47 -1.19 7.21
C TYR A 78 -3.90 -0.66 7.19
N TYR A 79 -4.86 -1.52 7.46
CA TYR A 79 -6.28 -1.19 7.34
C TYR A 79 -6.96 -1.16 8.69
N TYR A 80 -7.75 -0.10 8.92
CA TYR A 80 -8.45 0.15 10.17
C TYR A 80 -9.93 0.43 9.91
N ARG A 81 -10.76 -0.07 10.82
CA ARG A 81 -12.14 0.39 10.95
C ARG A 81 -12.16 1.59 11.90
N VAL A 82 -12.83 2.66 11.49
CA VAL A 82 -12.97 3.88 12.30
C VAL A 82 -14.45 4.22 12.40
N ASP A 83 -14.99 4.14 13.61
CA ASP A 83 -16.37 4.48 13.87
C ASP A 83 -16.59 6.00 13.74
N GLY A 84 -17.67 6.37 13.09
CA GLY A 84 -17.97 7.77 12.85
C GLY A 84 -17.40 8.35 11.57
N LEU A 85 -16.39 7.72 10.95
CA LEU A 85 -15.79 8.20 9.69
C LEU A 85 -16.83 8.37 8.58
N HIS A 86 -17.86 7.51 8.54
CA HIS A 86 -18.98 7.59 7.60
C HIS A 86 -19.81 8.87 7.72
N ARG A 87 -19.71 9.60 8.84
CA ARG A 87 -20.42 10.87 9.09
C ARG A 87 -19.64 12.07 8.59
N LEU A 88 -18.33 11.90 8.36
CA LEU A 88 -17.46 12.99 7.92
C LEU A 88 -17.74 13.31 6.45
N SER A 89 -18.10 14.55 6.16
CA SER A 89 -18.14 15.04 4.79
C SER A 89 -16.74 15.46 4.31
N SER A 90 -16.55 15.53 3.00
CA SER A 90 -15.29 16.03 2.44
C SER A 90 -14.96 17.46 2.87
N ASP A 91 -15.98 18.31 2.98
CA ASP A 91 -15.81 19.72 3.34
C ASP A 91 -15.46 19.86 4.83
N ASP A 92 -16.05 19.01 5.69
CA ASP A 92 -15.69 18.97 7.12
C ASP A 92 -14.25 18.52 7.32
N ALA A 93 -13.82 17.49 6.56
CA ALA A 93 -12.45 16.98 6.63
C ALA A 93 -11.42 18.04 6.23
N LEU A 94 -11.66 18.77 5.13
CA LEU A 94 -10.78 19.84 4.66
C LEU A 94 -10.86 21.09 5.55
N GLY A 95 -12.03 21.40 6.10
CA GLY A 95 -12.21 22.54 7.01
C GLY A 95 -11.46 22.37 8.34
N GLN A 96 -11.18 21.13 8.74
CA GLN A 96 -10.39 20.83 9.95
C GLN A 96 -8.89 20.94 9.72
N SER A 97 -8.40 20.87 8.47
CA SER A 97 -6.97 20.93 8.14
C SER A 97 -6.26 22.21 8.59
N ASN A 98 -7.01 23.27 8.94
CA ASN A 98 -6.48 24.52 9.48
C ASN A 98 -6.38 24.55 11.01
N LYS A 99 -6.75 23.48 11.71
CA LYS A 99 -6.57 23.41 13.16
C LYS A 99 -5.12 23.00 13.44
N GLU A 100 -4.45 23.77 14.31
CA GLU A 100 -3.15 23.35 14.82
C GLU A 100 -3.30 21.95 15.46
N SER A 101 -2.46 21.01 15.02
CA SER A 101 -2.42 19.70 15.61
C SER A 101 -2.04 19.82 17.08
N SER A 102 -2.90 19.34 17.94
CA SER A 102 -2.65 19.33 19.40
C SER A 102 -1.84 18.09 19.85
N ALA A 103 -1.19 17.41 18.91
CA ALA A 103 -0.29 16.31 19.25
C ALA A 103 0.86 16.86 20.10
N GLY A 104 1.03 16.30 21.30
CA GLY A 104 2.17 16.68 22.13
C GLY A 104 3.49 16.38 21.43
N ALA A 105 4.60 16.92 21.91
CA ALA A 105 5.93 16.87 21.29
C ALA A 105 6.42 15.48 20.83
N TYR A 106 5.72 14.41 21.19
CA TYR A 106 6.11 13.02 20.96
C TYR A 106 5.06 12.17 20.20
N GLY A 107 4.01 12.77 19.66
CA GLY A 107 2.98 12.06 18.89
C GLY A 107 3.04 12.33 17.39
N PRO A 108 2.29 11.54 16.59
CA PRO A 108 2.06 11.85 15.19
C PRO A 108 1.40 13.21 15.04
N ASP A 109 1.87 14.00 14.10
CA ASP A 109 1.39 15.34 13.80
C ASP A 109 0.72 15.36 12.43
N VAL A 110 -0.52 15.81 12.36
CA VAL A 110 -1.23 15.95 11.08
C VAL A 110 -0.76 17.23 10.41
N GLU A 111 -0.01 17.09 9.33
CA GLU A 111 0.54 18.21 8.57
C GLU A 111 -0.51 18.83 7.66
N THR A 112 -1.21 18.00 6.89
CA THR A 112 -2.21 18.48 5.94
C THR A 112 -3.21 17.41 5.56
N ALA A 113 -4.39 17.83 5.11
CA ALA A 113 -5.38 16.99 4.47
C ALA A 113 -5.66 17.51 3.06
N ILE A 114 -5.66 16.59 2.09
CA ILE A 114 -5.81 16.91 0.67
C ILE A 114 -6.96 16.07 0.12
N ARG A 115 -7.85 16.70 -0.64
CA ARG A 115 -8.87 15.97 -1.40
C ARG A 115 -8.35 15.69 -2.80
N ASP A 116 -8.46 14.43 -3.20
CA ASP A 116 -8.28 14.00 -4.57
C ASP A 116 -9.44 13.10 -4.99
N HIS A 117 -10.21 13.54 -6.00
CA HIS A 117 -11.46 12.91 -6.43
C HIS A 117 -12.42 12.64 -5.27
N ASP A 118 -12.70 11.38 -4.96
CA ASP A 118 -13.61 10.92 -3.90
C ASP A 118 -12.88 10.53 -2.60
N ARG A 119 -11.58 10.80 -2.49
CA ARG A 119 -10.71 10.41 -1.38
C ARG A 119 -10.14 11.62 -0.65
N ILE A 120 -9.87 11.42 0.61
CA ILE A 120 -9.10 12.34 1.45
C ILE A 120 -7.78 11.65 1.78
N TYR A 121 -6.69 12.36 1.54
CA TYR A 121 -5.34 12.00 1.92
C TYR A 121 -4.93 12.86 3.09
N VAL A 122 -4.45 12.24 4.16
CA VAL A 122 -3.94 12.93 5.34
C VAL A 122 -2.45 12.60 5.46
N ILE A 123 -1.63 13.63 5.41
CA ILE A 123 -0.18 13.52 5.56
C ILE A 123 0.16 13.77 7.02
N CYS A 124 0.85 12.82 7.64
CA CYS A 124 1.28 12.91 9.03
C CYS A 124 2.79 12.77 9.14
N GLN A 125 3.37 13.50 10.08
CA GLN A 125 4.77 13.37 10.51
C GLN A 125 4.81 12.57 11.80
N VAL A 126 5.48 11.42 11.79
CA VAL A 126 5.54 10.50 12.93
C VAL A 126 6.97 10.40 13.43
N PRO A 127 7.22 10.48 14.75
CA PRO A 127 8.56 10.22 15.28
C PRO A 127 9.02 8.80 14.97
N LYS A 128 10.24 8.61 14.47
CA LYS A 128 10.78 7.26 14.20
C LYS A 128 10.91 6.46 15.48
N THR A 129 10.37 5.26 15.48
CA THR A 129 10.25 4.38 16.66
C THR A 129 11.59 3.93 17.22
N GLY A 130 12.68 3.97 16.45
CA GLY A 130 14.03 3.59 16.89
C GLY A 130 14.76 4.62 17.75
N SER A 131 14.27 5.86 17.85
CA SER A 131 14.96 6.96 18.55
C SER A 131 14.66 7.01 20.05
N GLN A 132 13.70 6.25 20.56
CA GLN A 132 13.27 6.30 21.98
C GLN A 132 14.32 5.78 22.99
N THR A 133 15.34 5.09 22.54
CA THR A 133 16.42 4.54 23.43
C THR A 133 17.62 5.46 23.59
N GLN A 134 17.72 6.54 22.82
CA GLN A 134 18.76 7.53 22.97
C GLN A 134 18.22 8.81 23.60
N LEU A 135 18.80 9.22 24.73
CA LEU A 135 18.46 10.43 25.50
C LEU A 135 18.70 11.76 24.77
N THR A 136 19.02 11.72 23.49
CA THR A 136 19.20 12.87 22.60
C THR A 136 18.20 12.78 21.48
N PHE A 137 17.03 13.38 21.67
CA PHE A 137 16.07 13.61 20.61
C PHE A 137 16.62 14.63 19.61
N ALA A 138 16.97 14.19 18.42
CA ALA A 138 17.04 15.10 17.29
C ALA A 138 15.60 15.38 16.86
N PRO A 139 15.12 16.63 16.89
CA PRO A 139 13.74 16.96 16.49
C PRO A 139 13.42 16.63 15.02
N ASP A 140 14.42 16.26 14.25
CA ASP A 140 14.34 16.05 12.80
C ASP A 140 14.16 14.57 12.38
N ASP A 141 14.11 13.63 13.33
CA ASP A 141 13.98 12.20 13.00
C ASP A 141 12.52 11.76 12.94
N ARG A 142 11.80 12.31 11.97
CA ARG A 142 10.40 11.98 11.69
C ARG A 142 10.28 11.27 10.34
N GLU A 143 9.30 10.41 10.23
CA GLU A 143 8.91 9.82 8.96
C GLU A 143 7.54 10.33 8.53
N THR A 144 7.33 10.41 7.22
CA THR A 144 6.06 10.79 6.64
C THR A 144 5.21 9.55 6.47
N THR A 145 4.01 9.56 7.05
CA THR A 145 2.98 8.55 6.79
C THR A 145 1.83 9.16 6.00
N ILE A 146 1.19 8.35 5.19
CA ILE A 146 0.06 8.77 4.36
C ILE A 146 -1.14 7.94 4.77
N THR A 147 -2.22 8.62 5.11
CA THR A 147 -3.48 7.97 5.44
C THR A 147 -4.53 8.32 4.39
N THR A 148 -5.28 7.33 3.93
CA THR A 148 -6.34 7.55 2.95
C THR A 148 -7.67 7.04 3.46
N PHE A 149 -8.75 7.75 3.13
CA PHE A 149 -10.10 7.29 3.32
C PHE A 149 -11.07 7.92 2.32
N ARG A 150 -12.17 7.25 2.05
CA ARG A 150 -13.31 7.84 1.35
C ARG A 150 -14.30 8.42 2.36
N PRO A 151 -14.79 9.65 2.17
CA PRO A 151 -15.91 10.16 2.96
C PRO A 151 -17.08 9.17 2.94
N ARG A 152 -17.74 9.00 4.09
CA ARG A 152 -18.86 8.04 4.28
C ARG A 152 -18.44 6.56 4.26
N SER A 153 -17.17 6.24 4.27
CA SER A 153 -16.64 4.90 4.49
C SER A 153 -16.31 4.72 5.97
N GLN A 154 -16.13 3.48 6.42
CA GLN A 154 -15.57 3.18 7.75
C GLN A 154 -14.11 2.72 7.65
N LEU A 155 -13.55 2.68 6.44
CA LEU A 155 -12.22 2.21 6.17
C LEU A 155 -11.22 3.37 6.16
N LEU A 156 -10.17 3.22 6.95
CA LEU A 156 -8.97 4.04 6.96
C LEU A 156 -7.79 3.17 6.54
N ALA A 157 -7.06 3.57 5.51
CA ALA A 157 -5.85 2.90 5.07
C ALA A 157 -4.63 3.76 5.43
N VAL A 158 -3.66 3.18 6.14
CA VAL A 158 -2.45 3.87 6.62
C VAL A 158 -1.22 3.25 5.97
N ARG A 159 -0.44 4.05 5.27
CA ARG A 159 0.84 3.67 4.67
C ARG A 159 1.96 4.01 5.65
N ALA A 160 2.59 2.99 6.20
CA ALA A 160 3.64 3.13 7.21
C ALA A 160 4.68 2.01 7.08
N GLY A 161 5.89 2.25 7.58
CA GLY A 161 6.98 1.28 7.55
C GLY A 161 6.77 0.09 8.49
N ASP A 162 6.05 0.29 9.58
CA ASP A 162 5.77 -0.74 10.59
C ASP A 162 4.39 -0.57 11.23
N ALA A 163 3.97 -1.60 11.96
CA ALA A 163 2.65 -1.69 12.57
C ALA A 163 2.43 -0.68 13.70
N ASP A 164 3.45 -0.39 14.50
CA ASP A 164 3.36 0.54 15.63
C ASP A 164 3.19 1.98 15.13
N THR A 165 3.94 2.35 14.09
CA THR A 165 3.80 3.62 13.39
C THR A 165 2.42 3.76 12.75
N ALA A 166 1.89 2.69 12.16
CA ALA A 166 0.55 2.69 11.58
C ALA A 166 -0.54 2.89 12.64
N ASP A 167 -0.46 2.19 13.79
CA ASP A 167 -1.41 2.32 14.90
C ASP A 167 -1.40 3.73 15.50
N ALA A 168 -0.20 4.29 15.70
CA ALA A 168 -0.04 5.64 16.21
C ALA A 168 -0.66 6.67 15.24
N THR A 169 -0.42 6.50 13.93
CA THR A 169 -0.97 7.36 12.87
C THR A 169 -2.49 7.25 12.81
N ALA A 170 -3.05 6.04 12.78
CA ALA A 170 -4.50 5.81 12.75
C ALA A 170 -5.20 6.45 13.96
N SER A 171 -4.61 6.31 15.16
CA SER A 171 -5.11 6.93 16.38
C SER A 171 -5.07 8.47 16.32
N ALA A 172 -3.98 9.04 15.80
CA ALA A 172 -3.85 10.49 15.67
C ALA A 172 -4.85 11.07 14.67
N VAL A 173 -5.01 10.43 13.50
CA VAL A 173 -5.97 10.84 12.48
C VAL A 173 -7.40 10.73 13.00
N SER A 174 -7.75 9.65 13.71
CA SER A 174 -9.07 9.51 14.32
C SER A 174 -9.35 10.64 15.31
N LYS A 175 -8.41 10.96 16.19
CA LYS A 175 -8.53 12.07 17.14
C LYS A 175 -8.65 13.42 16.44
N TYR A 176 -7.85 13.64 15.40
CA TYR A 176 -7.86 14.89 14.63
C TYR A 176 -9.24 15.18 14.04
N PHE A 177 -9.94 14.16 13.57
CA PHE A 177 -11.30 14.27 13.03
C PHE A 177 -12.41 14.07 14.07
N ASN A 178 -12.07 13.98 15.38
CA ASN A 178 -13.01 13.70 16.46
C ASN A 178 -13.82 12.42 16.24
N MET A 179 -13.15 11.37 15.78
CA MET A 179 -13.73 10.04 15.61
C MET A 179 -13.49 9.18 16.85
N ASP A 180 -14.34 8.19 17.03
CA ASP A 180 -14.09 7.10 17.97
C ASP A 180 -12.92 6.26 17.44
N GLY A 181 -12.16 5.63 18.30
CA GLY A 181 -10.88 5.00 18.02
C GLY A 181 -10.77 4.20 16.69
N ALA A 182 -9.55 3.94 16.27
CA ALA A 182 -9.26 3.11 15.12
C ALA A 182 -8.99 1.67 15.58
N GLU A 183 -9.68 0.70 14.99
CA GLU A 183 -9.48 -0.73 15.22
C GLU A 183 -8.87 -1.37 13.98
N ARG A 184 -7.73 -2.06 14.14
CA ARG A 184 -7.08 -2.74 13.03
C ARG A 184 -7.95 -3.89 12.53
N ILE A 185 -8.13 -3.97 11.21
CA ILE A 185 -8.94 -5.00 10.56
C ILE A 185 -8.10 -6.26 10.42
N SER A 186 -8.59 -7.39 10.89
CA SER A 186 -8.00 -8.69 10.61
C SER A 186 -8.53 -9.24 9.28
N PHE A 187 -7.65 -9.73 8.40
CA PHE A 187 -8.02 -10.38 7.15
C PHE A 187 -8.28 -11.88 7.30
N LEU A 188 -8.27 -12.39 8.52
CA LEU A 188 -8.65 -13.79 8.79
C LEU A 188 -10.15 -14.04 8.55
N ASP A 189 -10.95 -12.98 8.49
CA ASP A 189 -12.34 -13.08 8.06
C ASP A 189 -12.44 -13.71 6.66
N ALA A 190 -13.31 -14.71 6.54
CA ALA A 190 -13.44 -15.51 5.32
C ALA A 190 -13.85 -14.64 4.10
N GLY A 191 -14.59 -13.55 4.33
CA GLY A 191 -15.01 -12.64 3.26
C GLY A 191 -13.82 -11.88 2.67
N ILE A 192 -12.99 -11.27 3.53
CA ILE A 192 -11.81 -10.51 3.09
C ILE A 192 -10.78 -11.46 2.46
N ARG A 193 -10.51 -12.58 3.13
CA ARG A 193 -9.56 -13.58 2.64
C ARG A 193 -9.95 -14.10 1.26
N GLY A 194 -11.22 -14.49 1.07
CA GLY A 194 -11.71 -14.99 -0.20
C GLY A 194 -11.53 -13.98 -1.34
N ARG A 195 -11.75 -12.69 -1.11
CA ARG A 195 -11.53 -11.67 -2.13
C ARG A 195 -10.06 -11.52 -2.53
N PHE A 196 -9.14 -11.60 -1.58
CA PHE A 196 -7.71 -11.61 -1.92
C PHE A 196 -7.32 -12.88 -2.69
N GLU A 197 -7.89 -14.03 -2.31
CA GLU A 197 -7.69 -15.29 -3.03
C GLU A 197 -8.20 -15.21 -4.48
N ASP A 198 -9.37 -14.60 -4.68
CA ASP A 198 -9.97 -14.41 -6.01
C ASP A 198 -9.18 -13.38 -6.86
N ALA A 199 -8.57 -12.40 -6.21
CA ALA A 199 -7.77 -11.38 -6.89
C ALA A 199 -6.35 -11.87 -7.25
N CYS A 200 -5.85 -12.93 -6.61
CA CYS A 200 -4.52 -13.48 -6.91
C CYS A 200 -4.53 -14.25 -8.23
N VAL A 201 -3.66 -13.83 -9.14
CA VAL A 201 -3.38 -14.55 -10.39
C VAL A 201 -2.48 -15.74 -10.07
N ASP A 202 -2.80 -16.92 -10.63
CA ASP A 202 -2.02 -18.15 -10.46
C ASP A 202 -1.82 -18.58 -8.99
N GLY A 203 -2.56 -18.01 -8.05
CA GLY A 203 -2.51 -18.32 -6.63
C GLY A 203 -1.34 -17.71 -5.87
N TYR A 204 -0.96 -18.35 -4.75
CA TYR A 204 0.12 -17.87 -3.91
C TYR A 204 1.44 -18.57 -4.20
N SER A 205 2.52 -17.80 -4.33
CA SER A 205 3.88 -18.30 -4.47
C SER A 205 4.52 -18.69 -3.15
N THR A 206 4.08 -18.09 -2.04
CA THR A 206 4.56 -18.35 -0.70
C THR A 206 3.41 -18.30 0.29
N LEU A 207 3.40 -19.23 1.24
CA LEU A 207 2.51 -19.23 2.40
C LEU A 207 3.33 -19.26 3.69
N GLN A 208 2.91 -18.47 4.67
CA GLN A 208 3.39 -18.55 6.04
C GLN A 208 2.24 -19.05 6.92
N LEU A 209 2.43 -20.19 7.55
CA LEU A 209 1.49 -20.80 8.46
C LEU A 209 2.01 -20.66 9.90
N ARG A 210 1.19 -20.12 10.78
CA ARG A 210 1.48 -20.05 12.22
C ARG A 210 1.00 -21.34 12.89
N ASN A 211 1.86 -21.99 13.64
CA ASN A 211 1.49 -23.16 14.44
C ASN A 211 0.71 -22.69 15.68
N LEU A 212 -0.51 -23.20 15.85
CA LEU A 212 -1.37 -22.92 17.00
C LEU A 212 -1.06 -23.86 18.19
N ASN A 213 -0.32 -24.93 17.96
CA ASN A 213 0.06 -25.86 19.00
C ASN A 213 1.28 -25.35 19.78
N THR A 214 1.05 -24.82 20.98
CA THR A 214 2.09 -24.24 21.83
C THR A 214 3.10 -25.26 22.39
N GLN A 215 2.86 -26.55 22.22
CA GLN A 215 3.78 -27.61 22.65
C GLN A 215 4.90 -27.90 21.64
N ASP A 216 4.71 -27.48 20.37
CA ASP A 216 5.71 -27.64 19.35
C ASP A 216 6.72 -26.48 19.34
N ASN A 217 7.98 -26.81 19.12
CA ASN A 217 9.05 -25.81 19.01
C ASN A 217 8.98 -24.97 17.71
N THR A 218 8.20 -25.40 16.73
CA THR A 218 8.01 -24.71 15.45
C THR A 218 6.90 -23.68 15.58
N LYS A 219 7.24 -22.40 15.52
CA LYS A 219 6.26 -21.31 15.61
C LYS A 219 5.62 -20.97 14.25
N GLU A 220 6.40 -21.05 13.20
CA GLU A 220 5.98 -20.70 11.85
C GLU A 220 6.58 -21.66 10.85
N ILE A 221 5.81 -21.95 9.80
CA ILE A 221 6.21 -22.79 8.66
C ILE A 221 6.06 -21.93 7.41
N GLU A 222 7.15 -21.74 6.68
CA GLU A 222 7.13 -21.06 5.39
C GLU A 222 7.24 -22.11 4.27
N ILE A 223 6.28 -22.05 3.35
CA ILE A 223 6.22 -22.95 2.19
C ILE A 223 6.31 -22.07 0.94
N ARG A 224 7.27 -22.34 0.08
CA ARG A 224 7.48 -21.64 -1.18
C ARG A 224 7.27 -22.58 -2.35
N SER A 225 6.65 -22.10 -3.43
CA SER A 225 6.65 -22.81 -4.70
C SER A 225 8.08 -22.95 -5.19
N LYS A 226 8.40 -24.11 -5.75
CA LYS A 226 9.63 -24.22 -6.54
C LYS A 226 9.39 -23.43 -7.82
N GLU A 227 10.20 -22.41 -8.07
CA GLU A 227 10.28 -21.82 -9.40
C GLU A 227 10.67 -22.93 -10.37
N ALA A 228 9.71 -23.40 -11.16
CA ALA A 228 9.99 -24.18 -12.33
C ALA A 228 10.33 -23.16 -13.43
N ASP A 229 11.62 -23.00 -13.71
CA ASP A 229 12.19 -22.32 -14.89
C ASP A 229 11.26 -21.30 -15.59
N GLY A 230 10.93 -20.21 -14.92
CA GLY A 230 10.60 -18.93 -15.56
C GLY A 230 9.16 -18.67 -15.96
N GLU A 231 8.20 -19.58 -15.92
CA GLU A 231 6.89 -19.30 -16.54
C GLU A 231 5.61 -19.61 -15.74
N HIS A 232 5.62 -20.42 -14.69
CA HIS A 232 4.42 -20.61 -13.87
C HIS A 232 4.76 -20.80 -12.40
N VAL A 233 4.37 -19.86 -11.58
CA VAL A 233 4.33 -20.03 -10.14
C VAL A 233 3.18 -20.99 -9.84
N SER A 234 3.48 -22.23 -9.44
CA SER A 234 2.43 -23.13 -8.99
C SER A 234 1.85 -22.64 -7.66
N ASP A 235 0.53 -22.57 -7.57
CA ASP A 235 -0.16 -22.20 -6.33
C ASP A 235 0.22 -23.17 -5.20
N VAL A 236 0.94 -22.66 -4.21
CA VAL A 236 1.40 -23.48 -3.07
C VAL A 236 0.25 -24.05 -2.25
N ARG A 237 -0.98 -23.53 -2.37
CA ARG A 237 -2.17 -24.10 -1.71
C ARG A 237 -2.52 -25.49 -2.23
N GLN A 238 -2.11 -25.81 -3.45
CA GLN A 238 -2.33 -27.11 -4.08
C GLN A 238 -1.30 -28.16 -3.66
N ASP A 239 -0.29 -27.78 -2.85
CA ASP A 239 0.66 -28.73 -2.30
C ASP A 239 -0.05 -29.63 -1.26
N PRO A 240 0.03 -30.96 -1.38
CA PRO A 240 -0.61 -31.89 -0.43
C PRO A 240 -0.19 -31.70 1.02
N ILE A 241 1.02 -31.20 1.27
CA ILE A 241 1.51 -30.89 2.62
C ILE A 241 0.73 -29.70 3.18
N VAL A 242 0.51 -28.65 2.36
CA VAL A 242 -0.26 -27.46 2.76
C VAL A 242 -1.70 -27.83 3.05
N GLU A 243 -2.33 -28.60 2.18
CA GLU A 243 -3.70 -29.09 2.40
C GLU A 243 -3.83 -29.88 3.70
N ASP A 244 -2.86 -30.75 3.99
CA ASP A 244 -2.88 -31.56 5.22
C ASP A 244 -2.68 -30.69 6.47
N LEU A 245 -1.77 -29.71 6.45
CA LEU A 245 -1.54 -28.78 7.56
C LEU A 245 -2.78 -27.93 7.85
N ILE A 246 -3.42 -27.37 6.83
CA ILE A 246 -4.63 -26.57 7.00
C ILE A 246 -5.80 -27.45 7.49
N ARG A 247 -5.95 -28.66 6.95
CA ARG A 247 -7.02 -29.58 7.31
C ARG A 247 -6.94 -30.05 8.77
N ARG A 248 -5.75 -30.20 9.33
CA ARG A 248 -5.55 -30.60 10.73
C ARG A 248 -6.07 -29.56 11.72
N GLY A 249 -6.15 -28.29 11.29
CA GLY A 249 -6.61 -27.19 12.14
C GLY A 249 -5.58 -26.75 13.21
N ASP A 250 -4.35 -27.30 13.15
CA ASP A 250 -3.26 -26.93 14.07
C ASP A 250 -2.48 -25.71 13.59
N THR A 251 -2.82 -25.19 12.42
CA THR A 251 -2.14 -24.04 11.79
C THR A 251 -3.13 -22.97 11.34
N GLU A 252 -2.69 -21.73 11.42
CA GLU A 252 -3.40 -20.56 10.93
C GLU A 252 -2.59 -19.90 9.81
N LEU A 253 -3.27 -19.41 8.79
CA LEU A 253 -2.64 -18.65 7.73
C LEU A 253 -2.18 -17.27 8.24
N ALA A 254 -0.88 -17.09 8.39
CA ALA A 254 -0.30 -15.84 8.88
C ALA A 254 -0.07 -14.84 7.76
N ALA A 255 0.55 -15.28 6.66
CA ALA A 255 0.78 -14.45 5.48
C ALA A 255 0.76 -15.25 4.19
N ALA A 256 0.52 -14.57 3.08
CA ALA A 256 0.64 -15.12 1.73
C ALA A 256 1.26 -14.10 0.79
N THR A 257 2.11 -14.56 -0.13
CA THR A 257 2.68 -13.74 -1.19
C THR A 257 2.19 -14.23 -2.55
N GLY A 258 1.74 -13.32 -3.40
CA GLY A 258 1.23 -13.63 -4.74
C GLY A 258 1.24 -12.44 -5.67
N LEU A 259 0.91 -12.70 -6.94
CA LEU A 259 0.63 -11.67 -7.93
C LEU A 259 -0.86 -11.36 -7.89
N VAL A 260 -1.23 -10.11 -7.76
CA VAL A 260 -2.63 -9.72 -7.70
C VAL A 260 -3.05 -9.01 -8.99
N SER A 261 -4.13 -9.50 -9.60
CA SER A 261 -4.75 -8.83 -10.73
C SER A 261 -5.54 -7.62 -10.25
N VAL A 262 -5.31 -6.49 -10.88
CA VAL A 262 -6.03 -5.24 -10.62
C VAL A 262 -6.84 -4.88 -11.86
N PRO A 263 -8.13 -5.28 -11.91
CA PRO A 263 -8.89 -5.28 -13.18
C PRO A 263 -9.19 -3.90 -13.75
N THR A 264 -9.28 -2.87 -12.91
CA THR A 264 -9.75 -1.55 -13.35
C THR A 264 -8.68 -0.65 -13.96
N VAL A 265 -7.43 -0.86 -13.60
CA VAL A 265 -6.31 -0.08 -14.13
C VAL A 265 -5.97 -0.51 -15.56
N VAL A 266 -6.39 -1.69 -15.94
CA VAL A 266 -5.94 -2.37 -17.15
C VAL A 266 -7.05 -2.60 -18.17
N GLN A 267 -7.89 -1.61 -18.40
CA GLN A 267 -8.44 -1.46 -19.74
C GLN A 267 -7.39 -0.82 -20.65
N SER A 268 -6.26 -1.48 -20.74
CA SER A 268 -5.28 -1.21 -21.77
C SER A 268 -5.82 -1.60 -23.14
N PRO A 269 -5.38 -0.95 -24.23
CA PRO A 269 -5.59 -1.46 -25.58
C PRO A 269 -5.17 -2.94 -25.62
N GLU A 270 -5.78 -3.72 -26.49
CA GLU A 270 -5.74 -5.19 -26.57
C GLU A 270 -4.36 -5.88 -26.44
N ASP A 271 -3.26 -5.13 -26.40
CA ASP A 271 -1.88 -5.61 -26.43
C ASP A 271 -1.03 -5.33 -25.18
N SER A 272 -1.57 -4.76 -24.09
CA SER A 272 -0.75 -4.49 -22.91
C SER A 272 -0.99 -5.54 -21.82
N GLU A 273 0.10 -6.08 -21.29
CA GLU A 273 0.08 -7.02 -20.17
C GLU A 273 -0.58 -6.38 -18.94
N PRO A 274 -1.46 -7.12 -18.25
CA PRO A 274 -2.08 -6.62 -17.03
C PRO A 274 -1.01 -6.32 -15.96
N LEU A 275 -1.22 -5.22 -15.21
CA LEU A 275 -0.39 -4.91 -14.06
C LEU A 275 -0.70 -5.89 -12.92
N HIS A 276 0.23 -6.80 -12.67
CA HIS A 276 0.16 -7.75 -11.56
C HIS A 276 1.20 -7.38 -10.50
N PRO A 277 0.87 -6.51 -9.52
CA PRO A 277 1.81 -6.23 -8.45
C PRO A 277 2.01 -7.47 -7.58
N ARG A 278 3.28 -7.73 -7.22
CA ARG A 278 3.61 -8.73 -6.22
C ARG A 278 3.36 -8.15 -4.84
N VAL A 279 2.57 -8.85 -4.05
CA VAL A 279 2.17 -8.39 -2.72
C VAL A 279 2.35 -9.49 -1.69
N THR A 280 2.67 -9.09 -0.46
CA THR A 280 2.58 -9.94 0.72
C THR A 280 1.42 -9.48 1.59
N ILE A 281 0.44 -10.34 1.77
CA ILE A 281 -0.75 -10.11 2.59
C ILE A 281 -0.51 -10.74 3.95
N ARG A 282 -0.56 -9.95 5.03
CA ARG A 282 -0.50 -10.43 6.42
C ARG A 282 -1.89 -10.44 7.01
N PHE A 283 -2.45 -11.63 7.15
CA PHE A 283 -3.86 -11.80 7.49
C PHE A 283 -4.21 -11.35 8.90
N SER A 284 -3.43 -11.75 9.91
CA SER A 284 -3.66 -11.35 11.30
C SER A 284 -3.38 -9.87 11.56
N GLU A 285 -2.46 -9.29 10.80
CA GLU A 285 -2.07 -7.88 10.94
C GLU A 285 -2.96 -6.93 10.14
N GLY A 286 -3.79 -7.45 9.23
CA GLY A 286 -4.61 -6.62 8.35
C GLY A 286 -3.79 -5.68 7.50
N SER A 287 -2.70 -6.18 6.91
CA SER A 287 -1.79 -5.37 6.11
C SER A 287 -1.42 -6.02 4.78
N VAL A 288 -1.11 -5.17 3.81
CA VAL A 288 -0.63 -5.54 2.48
C VAL A 288 0.68 -4.81 2.22
N THR A 289 1.76 -5.56 1.96
CA THR A 289 3.05 -5.02 1.56
C THR A 289 3.23 -5.19 0.06
N PHE A 290 3.50 -4.11 -0.64
CA PHE A 290 3.85 -4.12 -2.05
C PHE A 290 5.37 -4.29 -2.17
N GLU A 291 5.80 -5.38 -2.82
CA GLU A 291 7.23 -5.72 -2.97
C GLU A 291 7.89 -4.97 -4.14
N GLN A 292 7.16 -4.07 -4.75
CA GLN A 292 7.62 -3.29 -5.89
C GLN A 292 6.90 -1.94 -5.92
N PHE A 293 7.50 -0.98 -6.61
CA PHE A 293 6.86 0.31 -6.84
C PHE A 293 5.53 0.15 -7.58
N VAL A 294 4.46 0.70 -7.00
CA VAL A 294 3.11 0.70 -7.59
C VAL A 294 2.54 2.11 -7.68
N PRO A 295 1.82 2.41 -8.77
CA PRO A 295 1.09 3.65 -8.93
C PRO A 295 -0.04 3.80 -7.91
N GLU A 296 -0.50 5.04 -7.70
CA GLU A 296 -1.59 5.33 -6.77
C GLU A 296 -2.88 4.59 -7.11
N SER A 297 -3.24 4.48 -8.38
CA SER A 297 -4.45 3.78 -8.82
C SER A 297 -4.49 2.32 -8.35
N ILE A 298 -3.36 1.64 -8.30
CA ILE A 298 -3.28 0.26 -7.77
C ILE A 298 -3.56 0.22 -6.28
N LEU A 299 -3.00 1.15 -5.50
CA LEU A 299 -3.25 1.24 -4.05
C LEU A 299 -4.74 1.50 -3.77
N VAL A 300 -5.34 2.36 -4.58
CA VAL A 300 -6.79 2.66 -4.54
C VAL A 300 -7.65 1.40 -4.74
N GLU A 301 -7.27 0.53 -5.68
CA GLU A 301 -8.00 -0.72 -5.95
C GLU A 301 -7.90 -1.70 -4.77
N PHE A 302 -6.75 -1.80 -4.13
CA PHE A 302 -6.61 -2.62 -2.92
C PHE A 302 -7.47 -2.11 -1.77
N ASP A 303 -7.53 -0.79 -1.55
CA ASP A 303 -8.46 -0.19 -0.59
C ASP A 303 -9.91 -0.60 -0.90
N ASP A 304 -10.28 -0.69 -2.18
CA ASP A 304 -11.61 -1.08 -2.60
C ASP A 304 -11.89 -2.57 -2.38
N ILE A 305 -10.91 -3.45 -2.56
CA ILE A 305 -11.02 -4.88 -2.21
C ILE A 305 -11.38 -5.02 -0.73
N VAL A 306 -10.63 -4.35 0.16
CA VAL A 306 -10.89 -4.40 1.60
C VAL A 306 -12.25 -3.77 1.95
N ARG A 307 -12.55 -2.60 1.39
CA ARG A 307 -13.80 -1.88 1.66
C ARG A 307 -15.06 -2.67 1.28
N GLN A 308 -15.04 -3.38 0.16
CA GLN A 308 -16.18 -4.17 -0.30
C GLN A 308 -16.43 -5.41 0.57
N SER A 309 -15.52 -5.74 1.46
CA SER A 309 -15.60 -6.89 2.36
C SER A 309 -16.08 -6.51 3.77
N LEU A 310 -16.17 -5.20 4.05
CA LEU A 310 -16.68 -4.64 5.31
C LEU A 310 -18.16 -4.32 5.25
#